data_abbd8b6ef589ffd685310bbdacadb39c
#
_entry.id   abbd8b6ef589ffd685310bbdacadb39c
#
_cell.length_a   1.000
_cell.length_b   1.000
_cell.length_c   1.000
_cell.angle_alpha   90.00
_cell.angle_beta   90.00
_cell.angle_gamma   90.00
#
_symmetry.space_group_name_H-M   'P 1'
#
loop_
_entity.id
_entity.type
_entity.pdbx_description
1 polymer ?
#
loop_
_entity_poly.entity_id
_entity_poly.type
_entity_poly.pdbx_seq_one_letter_code
_entity_poly.pdbx_strand_id
1 'polypeptide(L)'
;MKTLIYPAMLMLASSATSAATLQLETYNPQTNAIFPVSSTLVYGPTEAILFDAQFSTQDGEKLVEMIKKRNKKLSEIVITSGDPDFYFGLQPIMKAWPDVKVVATPAVVKHIQQTHEAKLKYWGPQMKQGAPDKLFLPEVTHQTRFRVDGEVLELRHPEEYAAYVWIPSVSTILGGTALSSGIHVWTADTQSTESRAAWRHILTEMQGLKARNVIPGHYLGARPAGSQAVDFTLSYLQSFEKMLSQHKKSDEVIADMMQAWPDLAEPGSLELSAKVNTGEMKW
;
A
#
# COMPACT_ATOMS: atom_id res chain seq x y z
N MET A 1 1.71 -53.64 -57.84
CA MET A 1 1.57 -52.23 -57.43
C MET A 1 1.66 -52.19 -55.89
N LYS A 2 2.79 -51.67 -55.35
CA LYS A 2 2.99 -51.51 -53.88
C LYS A 2 2.73 -50.05 -53.53
N THR A 3 1.67 -49.81 -52.79
CA THR A 3 1.28 -48.45 -52.31
C THR A 3 2.11 -48.12 -51.06
N LEU A 4 3.01 -47.14 -51.16
CA LEU A 4 3.71 -46.57 -50.01
C LEU A 4 2.79 -45.56 -49.33
N ILE A 5 2.46 -45.81 -48.04
CA ILE A 5 1.78 -44.88 -47.16
C ILE A 5 2.83 -44.11 -46.39
N TYR A 6 2.95 -42.80 -46.62
CA TYR A 6 3.80 -41.89 -45.79
C TYR A 6 3.01 -41.44 -44.56
N PRO A 7 3.52 -41.58 -43.34
CA PRO A 7 2.85 -40.97 -42.19
C PRO A 7 3.15 -39.46 -42.16
N ALA A 8 2.11 -38.66 -42.18
CA ALA A 8 2.21 -37.23 -41.95
C ALA A 8 2.51 -36.97 -40.47
N MET A 9 3.71 -36.49 -40.16
CA MET A 9 4.11 -36.08 -38.80
C MET A 9 3.55 -34.70 -38.53
N LEU A 10 2.53 -34.62 -37.67
CA LEU A 10 1.93 -33.37 -37.21
C LEU A 10 2.90 -32.76 -36.19
N MET A 11 3.65 -31.72 -36.56
CA MET A 11 4.43 -30.92 -35.63
C MET A 11 3.49 -29.99 -34.85
N LEU A 12 3.23 -30.32 -33.59
CA LEU A 12 2.62 -29.38 -32.62
C LEU A 12 3.65 -28.30 -32.30
N ALA A 13 3.50 -27.13 -32.88
CA ALA A 13 4.23 -25.94 -32.49
C ALA A 13 3.71 -25.51 -31.10
N SER A 14 4.45 -25.85 -30.02
CA SER A 14 4.24 -25.23 -28.70
C SER A 14 4.64 -23.76 -28.81
N SER A 15 3.67 -22.87 -28.92
CA SER A 15 3.90 -21.46 -28.71
C SER A 15 4.24 -21.24 -27.21
N ALA A 16 5.52 -21.12 -26.89
CA ALA A 16 5.96 -20.62 -25.60
C ALA A 16 5.43 -19.18 -25.49
N THR A 17 4.34 -18.99 -24.76
CA THR A 17 3.91 -17.67 -24.32
C THR A 17 5.00 -17.13 -23.40
N SER A 18 5.81 -16.20 -23.92
CA SER A 18 6.73 -15.44 -23.08
C SER A 18 5.90 -14.73 -21.99
N ALA A 19 6.23 -15.01 -20.74
CA ALA A 19 5.60 -14.31 -19.63
C ALA A 19 5.74 -12.80 -19.83
N ALA A 20 4.65 -12.06 -19.63
CA ALA A 20 4.65 -10.62 -19.78
C ALA A 20 5.49 -9.99 -18.67
N THR A 21 6.52 -9.21 -19.04
CA THR A 21 7.33 -8.51 -18.03
C THR A 21 6.56 -7.36 -17.45
N LEU A 22 6.15 -7.48 -16.19
CA LEU A 22 5.50 -6.40 -15.46
C LEU A 22 6.48 -5.26 -15.18
N GLN A 23 5.96 -4.05 -15.25
CA GLN A 23 6.64 -2.82 -14.85
C GLN A 23 5.85 -2.14 -13.74
N LEU A 24 6.55 -1.37 -12.92
CA LEU A 24 5.96 -0.62 -11.82
C LEU A 24 6.39 0.83 -11.90
N GLU A 25 5.42 1.72 -11.70
CA GLU A 25 5.68 3.16 -11.53
C GLU A 25 5.01 3.60 -10.23
N THR A 26 5.79 4.18 -9.33
CA THR A 26 5.31 4.65 -8.02
C THR A 26 5.34 6.16 -7.98
N TYR A 27 4.24 6.75 -7.57
CA TYR A 27 4.13 8.15 -7.20
C TYR A 27 4.12 8.28 -5.68
N ASN A 28 4.90 9.22 -5.16
CA ASN A 28 4.90 9.63 -3.76
C ASN A 28 5.17 11.15 -3.73
N PRO A 29 4.29 11.97 -3.15
CA PRO A 29 4.40 13.43 -3.17
C PRO A 29 5.54 13.96 -2.29
N GLN A 30 6.14 13.14 -1.45
CA GLN A 30 7.19 13.51 -0.50
C GLN A 30 6.74 14.65 0.42
N THR A 31 7.54 15.67 0.60
CA THR A 31 7.24 16.84 1.43
C THR A 31 6.18 17.79 0.85
N ASN A 32 5.65 17.51 -0.34
CA ASN A 32 4.65 18.38 -0.98
C ASN A 32 3.21 18.05 -0.54
N ALA A 33 3.01 17.02 0.24
CA ALA A 33 1.69 16.64 0.78
C ALA A 33 1.73 16.53 2.32
N ILE A 34 0.55 16.34 2.92
CA ILE A 34 0.42 16.12 4.36
C ILE A 34 1.06 14.79 4.75
N PHE A 35 0.90 13.75 3.90
CA PHE A 35 1.53 12.44 4.12
C PHE A 35 2.33 12.01 2.89
N PRO A 36 3.55 11.47 3.07
CA PRO A 36 4.37 10.96 1.98
C PRO A 36 3.93 9.54 1.59
N VAL A 37 2.68 9.39 1.13
CA VAL A 37 2.05 8.12 0.79
C VAL A 37 2.36 7.68 -0.64
N SER A 38 2.53 6.39 -0.86
CA SER A 38 2.84 5.80 -2.16
C SER A 38 1.60 5.26 -2.84
N SER A 39 1.43 5.56 -4.13
CA SER A 39 0.54 4.84 -5.03
C SER A 39 1.35 4.19 -6.14
N THR A 40 1.03 2.95 -6.50
CA THR A 40 1.82 2.21 -7.48
C THR A 40 0.95 1.69 -8.62
N LEU A 41 1.29 2.08 -9.85
CA LEU A 41 0.75 1.51 -11.08
C LEU A 41 1.59 0.29 -11.45
N VAL A 42 0.97 -0.89 -11.46
CA VAL A 42 1.56 -2.12 -11.98
C VAL A 42 0.98 -2.34 -13.37
N TYR A 43 1.83 -2.47 -14.39
CA TYR A 43 1.38 -2.59 -15.76
C TYR A 43 2.24 -3.55 -16.59
N GLY A 44 1.59 -4.19 -17.54
CA GLY A 44 2.19 -5.02 -18.54
C GLY A 44 2.05 -4.42 -19.95
N PRO A 45 2.13 -5.25 -21.00
CA PRO A 45 1.97 -4.79 -22.38
C PRO A 45 0.61 -4.13 -22.69
N THR A 46 -0.50 -4.59 -22.08
CA THR A 46 -1.86 -4.16 -22.43
C THR A 46 -2.68 -3.64 -21.27
N GLU A 47 -2.47 -4.14 -20.05
CA GLU A 47 -3.29 -3.88 -18.89
C GLU A 47 -2.48 -3.21 -17.77
N ALA A 48 -3.20 -2.55 -16.84
CA ALA A 48 -2.64 -1.96 -15.64
C ALA A 48 -3.63 -2.08 -14.47
N ILE A 49 -3.10 -2.21 -13.26
CA ILE A 49 -3.81 -2.05 -11.98
C ILE A 49 -3.13 -0.94 -11.19
N LEU A 50 -3.93 -0.03 -10.63
CA LEU A 50 -3.46 0.96 -9.68
C LEU A 50 -3.67 0.44 -8.26
N PHE A 51 -2.63 0.50 -7.44
CA PHE A 51 -2.68 0.27 -6.00
C PHE A 51 -2.61 1.61 -5.28
N ASP A 52 -3.67 1.90 -4.52
CA ASP A 52 -3.88 3.12 -3.73
C ASP A 52 -3.96 4.40 -4.56
N ALA A 53 -4.66 5.42 -4.03
CA ALA A 53 -5.11 6.56 -4.84
C ALA A 53 -4.78 7.94 -4.24
N GLN A 54 -3.85 7.99 -3.29
CA GLN A 54 -3.40 9.23 -2.67
C GLN A 54 -4.41 9.91 -1.73
N PHE A 55 -3.90 10.90 -0.99
CA PHE A 55 -4.68 11.67 -0.03
C PHE A 55 -5.45 12.81 -0.69
N SER A 56 -4.79 13.61 -1.50
CA SER A 56 -5.39 14.81 -2.10
C SER A 56 -5.88 14.60 -3.52
N THR A 57 -6.86 15.40 -3.95
CA THR A 57 -7.31 15.40 -5.34
C THR A 57 -6.20 15.84 -6.29
N GLN A 58 -5.31 16.78 -5.87
CA GLN A 58 -4.16 17.18 -6.69
C GLN A 58 -3.20 16.01 -6.93
N ASP A 59 -2.93 15.20 -5.91
CA ASP A 59 -2.09 14.00 -6.07
C ASP A 59 -2.83 12.92 -6.89
N GLY A 60 -4.15 12.82 -6.75
CA GLY A 60 -4.98 12.00 -7.63
C GLY A 60 -4.89 12.43 -9.11
N GLU A 61 -4.79 13.73 -9.41
CA GLU A 61 -4.54 14.22 -10.77
C GLU A 61 -3.17 13.77 -11.29
N LYS A 62 -2.13 13.73 -10.44
CA LYS A 62 -0.81 13.16 -10.81
C LYS A 62 -0.90 11.69 -11.16
N LEU A 63 -1.74 10.93 -10.48
CA LEU A 63 -2.01 9.54 -10.85
C LEU A 63 -2.72 9.44 -12.20
N VAL A 64 -3.68 10.32 -12.49
CA VAL A 64 -4.32 10.39 -13.83
C VAL A 64 -3.28 10.64 -14.93
N GLU A 65 -2.37 11.59 -14.73
CA GLU A 65 -1.27 11.87 -15.67
C GLU A 65 -0.38 10.62 -15.87
N MET A 66 0.01 9.97 -14.77
CA MET A 66 0.84 8.76 -14.76
C MET A 66 0.18 7.62 -15.55
N ILE A 67 -1.09 7.32 -15.28
CA ILE A 67 -1.84 6.25 -15.96
C ILE A 67 -1.97 6.53 -17.45
N LYS A 68 -2.38 7.77 -17.82
CA LYS A 68 -2.51 8.18 -19.24
C LYS A 68 -1.20 8.04 -20.00
N LYS A 69 -0.08 8.43 -19.38
CA LYS A 69 1.26 8.34 -19.98
C LYS A 69 1.64 6.90 -20.37
N ARG A 70 1.18 5.91 -19.60
CA ARG A 70 1.47 4.50 -19.90
C ARG A 70 0.59 3.94 -21.01
N ASN A 71 -0.56 4.57 -21.28
CA ASN A 71 -1.50 4.18 -22.36
C ASN A 71 -1.87 2.69 -22.31
N LYS A 72 -2.15 2.20 -21.08
CA LYS A 72 -2.63 0.84 -20.82
C LYS A 72 -4.08 0.89 -20.39
N LYS A 73 -4.80 -0.20 -20.59
CA LYS A 73 -6.14 -0.35 -20.06
C LYS A 73 -6.06 -0.44 -18.54
N LEU A 74 -6.56 0.57 -17.83
CA LEU A 74 -6.74 0.49 -16.38
C LEU A 74 -7.89 -0.49 -16.09
N SER A 75 -7.56 -1.69 -15.64
CA SER A 75 -8.54 -2.75 -15.41
C SER A 75 -9.20 -2.66 -14.06
N GLU A 76 -8.47 -2.21 -13.03
CA GLU A 76 -8.96 -2.14 -11.66
C GLU A 76 -8.12 -1.16 -10.82
N ILE A 77 -8.72 -0.64 -9.74
CA ILE A 77 -8.02 0.09 -8.67
C ILE A 77 -8.22 -0.70 -7.39
N VAL A 78 -7.13 -1.03 -6.71
CA VAL A 78 -7.15 -1.78 -5.46
C VAL A 78 -6.72 -0.87 -4.32
N ILE A 79 -7.59 -0.67 -3.34
CA ILE A 79 -7.29 0.10 -2.13
C ILE A 79 -6.83 -0.88 -1.06
N THR A 80 -5.60 -0.70 -0.60
CA THR A 80 -4.96 -1.63 0.34
C THR A 80 -5.19 -1.28 1.80
N SER A 81 -5.60 -0.04 2.10
CA SER A 81 -5.85 0.44 3.47
C SER A 81 -7.14 1.26 3.57
N GLY A 82 -7.73 1.24 4.76
CA GLY A 82 -8.86 2.10 5.12
C GLY A 82 -8.46 3.51 5.56
N ASP A 83 -7.19 3.86 5.54
CA ASP A 83 -6.72 5.19 5.87
C ASP A 83 -6.95 6.16 4.70
N PRO A 84 -7.35 7.43 4.98
CA PRO A 84 -7.85 8.36 3.97
C PRO A 84 -6.80 8.70 2.91
N ASP A 85 -5.53 8.63 3.24
CA ASP A 85 -4.42 8.90 2.34
C ASP A 85 -4.20 7.80 1.28
N PHE A 86 -4.93 6.70 1.37
CA PHE A 86 -4.95 5.65 0.36
C PHE A 86 -6.10 5.79 -0.66
N TYR A 87 -7.17 6.59 -0.36
CA TYR A 87 -8.34 6.62 -1.24
C TYR A 87 -9.03 7.99 -1.43
N PHE A 88 -8.72 9.03 -0.66
CA PHE A 88 -9.38 10.34 -0.82
C PHE A 88 -9.09 10.98 -2.17
N GLY A 89 -7.95 10.69 -2.79
CA GLY A 89 -7.58 11.16 -4.13
C GLY A 89 -8.30 10.47 -5.30
N LEU A 90 -9.26 9.60 -5.07
CA LEU A 90 -9.99 8.87 -6.13
C LEU A 90 -10.80 9.76 -7.08
N GLN A 91 -11.29 10.92 -6.63
CA GLN A 91 -12.21 11.75 -7.41
C GLN A 91 -11.73 12.06 -8.84
N PRO A 92 -10.54 12.58 -9.11
CA PRO A 92 -10.07 12.84 -10.46
C PRO A 92 -9.86 11.56 -11.29
N ILE A 93 -9.49 10.45 -10.65
CA ILE A 93 -9.31 9.17 -11.32
C ILE A 93 -10.67 8.63 -11.80
N MET A 94 -11.69 8.67 -10.94
CA MET A 94 -13.05 8.26 -11.29
C MET A 94 -13.70 9.17 -12.33
N LYS A 95 -13.31 10.45 -12.39
CA LYS A 95 -13.72 11.36 -13.47
C LYS A 95 -13.11 10.96 -14.81
N ALA A 96 -11.87 10.47 -14.82
CA ALA A 96 -11.15 10.06 -16.04
C ALA A 96 -11.55 8.65 -16.51
N TRP A 97 -11.88 7.75 -15.58
CA TRP A 97 -12.30 6.37 -15.84
C TRP A 97 -13.54 6.03 -15.01
N PRO A 98 -14.73 6.50 -15.38
CA PRO A 98 -15.95 6.37 -14.57
C PRO A 98 -16.42 4.91 -14.38
N ASP A 99 -16.05 4.01 -15.29
CA ASP A 99 -16.46 2.61 -15.27
C ASP A 99 -15.40 1.68 -14.64
N VAL A 100 -14.25 2.20 -14.21
CA VAL A 100 -13.23 1.38 -13.57
C VAL A 100 -13.69 0.95 -12.18
N LYS A 101 -13.51 -0.32 -11.85
CA LYS A 101 -13.83 -0.82 -10.52
C LYS A 101 -12.77 -0.37 -9.52
N VAL A 102 -13.24 0.12 -8.38
CA VAL A 102 -12.43 0.38 -7.20
C VAL A 102 -12.80 -0.66 -6.16
N VAL A 103 -11.86 -1.47 -5.74
CA VAL A 103 -12.11 -2.60 -4.85
C VAL A 103 -11.18 -2.58 -3.63
N ALA A 104 -11.67 -3.15 -2.54
CA ALA A 104 -10.90 -3.39 -1.33
C ALA A 104 -11.39 -4.64 -0.60
N THR A 105 -10.59 -5.13 0.34
CA THR A 105 -10.99 -6.28 1.18
C THR A 105 -12.18 -5.94 2.08
N PRO A 106 -12.94 -6.93 2.58
CA PRO A 106 -14.02 -6.69 3.54
C PRO A 106 -13.57 -5.90 4.77
N ALA A 107 -12.36 -6.18 5.28
CA ALA A 107 -11.79 -5.48 6.44
C ALA A 107 -11.56 -3.99 6.14
N VAL A 108 -10.95 -3.67 4.99
CA VAL A 108 -10.70 -2.30 4.54
C VAL A 108 -12.01 -1.55 4.29
N VAL A 109 -12.96 -2.13 3.56
CA VAL A 109 -14.27 -1.50 3.29
C VAL A 109 -15.02 -1.22 4.59
N LYS A 110 -15.02 -2.16 5.53
CA LYS A 110 -15.64 -1.99 6.85
C LYS A 110 -15.01 -0.81 7.60
N HIS A 111 -13.69 -0.72 7.63
CA HIS A 111 -12.97 0.38 8.29
C HIS A 111 -13.33 1.73 7.64
N ILE A 112 -13.30 1.82 6.31
CA ILE A 112 -13.68 3.01 5.55
C ILE A 112 -15.12 3.43 5.91
N GLN A 113 -16.09 2.50 5.87
CA GLN A 113 -17.48 2.79 6.18
C GLN A 113 -17.69 3.34 7.60
N GLN A 114 -16.87 2.89 8.54
CA GLN A 114 -16.94 3.34 9.94
C GLN A 114 -16.28 4.69 10.18
N THR A 115 -15.30 5.09 9.36
CA THR A 115 -14.40 6.21 9.70
C THR A 115 -14.40 7.37 8.69
N HIS A 116 -14.82 7.15 7.43
CA HIS A 116 -14.62 8.11 6.34
C HIS A 116 -15.22 9.49 6.60
N GLU A 117 -16.40 9.58 7.20
CA GLU A 117 -17.05 10.88 7.50
C GLU A 117 -16.28 11.65 8.58
N ALA A 118 -15.88 10.96 9.67
CA ALA A 118 -15.11 11.57 10.74
C ALA A 118 -13.72 12.00 10.25
N LYS A 119 -13.06 11.16 9.45
CA LYS A 119 -11.75 11.46 8.83
C LYS A 119 -11.85 12.62 7.84
N LEU A 120 -12.90 12.70 7.01
CA LEU A 120 -13.11 13.85 6.11
C LEU A 120 -13.38 15.16 6.87
N LYS A 121 -14.16 15.08 7.95
CA LYS A 121 -14.41 16.24 8.82
C LYS A 121 -13.14 16.75 9.49
N TYR A 122 -12.25 15.85 9.90
CA TYR A 122 -10.99 16.20 10.56
C TYR A 122 -9.94 16.73 9.57
N TRP A 123 -9.71 16.00 8.47
CA TRP A 123 -8.66 16.31 7.52
C TRP A 123 -9.05 17.35 6.46
N GLY A 124 -10.33 17.42 6.06
CA GLY A 124 -10.79 18.29 4.99
C GLY A 124 -10.34 19.75 5.12
N PRO A 125 -10.49 20.40 6.30
CA PRO A 125 -9.99 21.76 6.50
C PRO A 125 -8.48 21.92 6.31
N GLN A 126 -7.71 20.89 6.65
CA GLN A 126 -6.23 20.88 6.52
C GLN A 126 -5.79 20.65 5.07
N MET A 127 -6.55 19.89 4.30
CA MET A 127 -6.32 19.63 2.87
C MET A 127 -6.63 20.83 1.98
N LYS A 128 -7.43 21.77 2.46
CA LYS A 128 -7.87 22.97 1.71
C LYS A 128 -8.50 22.58 0.37
N GLN A 129 -7.91 23.05 -0.76
CA GLN A 129 -8.37 22.72 -2.12
C GLN A 129 -8.10 21.27 -2.53
N GLY A 130 -7.31 20.52 -1.74
CA GLY A 130 -7.02 19.11 -1.96
C GLY A 130 -8.07 18.16 -1.45
N ALA A 131 -9.03 18.65 -0.66
CA ALA A 131 -10.13 17.83 -0.15
C ALA A 131 -11.06 17.42 -1.31
N PRO A 132 -11.52 16.15 -1.35
CA PRO A 132 -12.50 15.73 -2.34
C PRO A 132 -13.86 16.35 -2.07
N ASP A 133 -14.54 16.82 -3.13
CA ASP A 133 -15.95 17.25 -3.06
C ASP A 133 -16.90 16.06 -2.89
N LYS A 134 -16.47 14.92 -3.41
CA LYS A 134 -17.19 13.63 -3.33
C LYS A 134 -16.22 12.50 -3.05
N LEU A 135 -16.51 11.74 -1.99
CA LEU A 135 -15.80 10.50 -1.73
C LEU A 135 -16.30 9.37 -2.65
N PHE A 136 -15.35 8.63 -3.19
CA PHE A 136 -15.58 7.36 -3.87
C PHE A 136 -15.12 6.25 -2.94
N LEU A 137 -16.03 5.34 -2.59
CA LEU A 137 -15.73 4.24 -1.67
C LEU A 137 -15.53 2.96 -2.48
N PRO A 138 -14.54 2.12 -2.11
CA PRO A 138 -14.32 0.86 -2.82
C PRO A 138 -15.45 -0.14 -2.57
N GLU A 139 -15.70 -0.98 -3.58
CA GLU A 139 -16.55 -2.15 -3.46
C GLU A 139 -15.81 -3.29 -2.75
N VAL A 140 -16.54 -4.15 -2.05
CA VAL A 140 -15.97 -5.34 -1.42
C VAL A 140 -15.50 -6.34 -2.46
N THR A 141 -14.25 -6.77 -2.34
CA THR A 141 -13.74 -7.94 -3.06
C THR A 141 -13.18 -8.98 -2.10
N HIS A 142 -13.46 -10.25 -2.39
CA HIS A 142 -12.81 -11.40 -1.74
C HIS A 142 -11.63 -11.94 -2.55
N GLN A 143 -11.29 -11.25 -3.65
CA GLN A 143 -10.18 -11.61 -4.50
C GLN A 143 -8.86 -11.30 -3.82
N THR A 144 -8.01 -12.31 -3.68
CA THR A 144 -6.65 -12.18 -3.15
C THR A 144 -5.58 -12.35 -4.23
N ARG A 145 -5.98 -12.65 -5.46
CA ARG A 145 -5.09 -12.80 -6.62
C ARG A 145 -5.62 -11.96 -7.77
N PHE A 146 -4.93 -10.89 -8.07
CA PHE A 146 -5.16 -10.03 -9.22
C PHE A 146 -4.27 -10.46 -10.37
N ARG A 147 -4.61 -10.01 -11.61
CA ARG A 147 -3.80 -10.32 -12.77
C ARG A 147 -3.61 -9.10 -13.65
N VAL A 148 -2.39 -8.97 -14.18
CA VAL A 148 -2.04 -8.00 -15.23
C VAL A 148 -1.34 -8.77 -16.33
N ASP A 149 -1.93 -8.80 -17.52
CA ASP A 149 -1.41 -9.55 -18.67
C ASP A 149 -1.03 -11.00 -18.35
N GLY A 150 -1.84 -11.67 -17.50
CA GLY A 150 -1.65 -13.05 -17.06
C GLY A 150 -0.77 -13.24 -15.82
N GLU A 151 0.09 -12.28 -15.48
CA GLU A 151 0.94 -12.31 -14.29
C GLU A 151 0.13 -12.10 -13.01
N VAL A 152 0.50 -12.81 -11.95
CA VAL A 152 -0.23 -12.81 -10.67
C VAL A 152 0.33 -11.78 -9.71
N LEU A 153 -0.58 -11.03 -9.06
CA LEU A 153 -0.31 -10.16 -7.94
C LEU A 153 -1.10 -10.71 -6.74
N GLU A 154 -0.41 -11.07 -5.67
CA GLU A 154 -1.01 -11.70 -4.49
C GLU A 154 -1.21 -10.70 -3.36
N LEU A 155 -2.47 -10.43 -3.00
CA LEU A 155 -2.79 -9.72 -1.76
C LEU A 155 -2.71 -10.70 -0.60
N ARG A 156 -1.78 -10.49 0.31
CA ARG A 156 -1.51 -11.35 1.45
C ARG A 156 -2.04 -10.72 2.74
N HIS A 157 -2.51 -11.56 3.66
CA HIS A 157 -3.12 -11.16 4.94
C HIS A 157 -4.26 -10.15 4.78
N PRO A 158 -5.27 -10.42 3.92
CA PRO A 158 -6.31 -9.44 3.54
C PRO A 158 -7.18 -8.94 4.71
N GLU A 159 -7.18 -9.64 5.84
CA GLU A 159 -7.93 -9.27 7.05
C GLU A 159 -7.08 -8.50 8.08
N GLU A 160 -5.79 -8.36 7.84
CA GLU A 160 -4.85 -7.75 8.78
C GLU A 160 -4.54 -6.30 8.39
N TYR A 161 -4.25 -5.46 9.40
CA TYR A 161 -3.76 -4.09 9.18
C TYR A 161 -2.52 -4.07 8.28
N ALA A 162 -1.63 -5.03 8.45
CA ALA A 162 -0.39 -5.15 7.70
C ALA A 162 -0.54 -5.96 6.39
N ALA A 163 -1.72 -5.96 5.75
CA ALA A 163 -1.90 -6.54 4.42
C ALA A 163 -0.90 -5.94 3.42
N TYR A 164 -0.42 -6.76 2.50
CA TYR A 164 0.55 -6.33 1.48
C TYR A 164 0.36 -7.08 0.16
N VAL A 165 0.92 -6.53 -0.93
CA VAL A 165 0.88 -7.18 -2.23
C VAL A 165 2.25 -7.76 -2.57
N TRP A 166 2.29 -9.06 -2.88
CA TRP A 166 3.44 -9.75 -3.41
C TRP A 166 3.31 -9.98 -4.90
N ILE A 167 4.33 -9.62 -5.69
CA ILE A 167 4.37 -9.78 -7.14
C ILE A 167 5.57 -10.70 -7.48
N PRO A 168 5.35 -12.04 -7.56
CA PRO A 168 6.43 -13.02 -7.71
C PRO A 168 7.27 -12.81 -8.95
N SER A 169 6.65 -12.53 -10.11
CA SER A 169 7.32 -12.42 -11.41
C SER A 169 8.40 -11.32 -11.47
N VAL A 170 8.25 -10.28 -10.67
CA VAL A 170 9.21 -9.18 -10.54
C VAL A 170 9.86 -9.10 -9.15
N SER A 171 9.59 -10.09 -8.28
CA SER A 171 10.14 -10.19 -6.93
C SER A 171 9.97 -8.87 -6.14
N THR A 172 8.73 -8.33 -6.12
CA THR A 172 8.43 -7.01 -5.56
C THR A 172 7.32 -7.09 -4.51
N ILE A 173 7.50 -6.37 -3.40
CA ILE A 173 6.46 -6.13 -2.38
C ILE A 173 5.96 -4.70 -2.52
N LEU A 174 4.61 -4.51 -2.53
CA LEU A 174 3.95 -3.25 -2.25
C LEU A 174 3.44 -3.32 -0.81
N GLY A 175 3.99 -2.49 0.06
CA GLY A 175 3.85 -2.66 1.50
C GLY A 175 2.58 -2.06 2.11
N GLY A 176 1.88 -1.15 1.42
CA GLY A 176 0.73 -0.47 2.01
C GLY A 176 1.07 0.12 3.39
N THR A 177 0.12 0.10 4.31
CA THR A 177 0.32 0.55 5.71
C THR A 177 1.36 -0.27 6.46
N ALA A 178 1.65 -1.50 6.01
CA ALA A 178 2.60 -2.38 6.69
C ALA A 178 4.04 -1.83 6.71
N LEU A 179 4.42 -0.98 5.75
CA LEU A 179 5.82 -0.55 5.58
C LEU A 179 5.97 0.97 5.54
N SER A 180 6.91 1.45 6.34
CA SER A 180 7.34 2.86 6.36
C SER A 180 8.85 2.97 6.20
N SER A 181 9.34 4.19 5.88
CA SER A 181 10.76 4.52 5.91
C SER A 181 10.99 6.03 6.02
N GLY A 182 11.98 6.46 6.80
CA GLY A 182 12.35 7.86 6.96
C GLY A 182 11.36 8.71 7.77
N ILE A 183 10.34 8.10 8.35
CA ILE A 183 9.31 8.75 9.17
C ILE A 183 9.02 7.91 10.41
N HIS A 184 8.45 8.53 11.45
CA HIS A 184 7.88 7.80 12.58
C HIS A 184 6.66 6.99 12.12
N VAL A 185 6.62 5.70 12.51
CA VAL A 185 5.59 4.78 12.06
C VAL A 185 4.27 5.04 12.79
N TRP A 186 3.18 5.13 12.03
CA TRP A 186 1.85 5.27 12.56
C TRP A 186 1.36 3.96 13.20
N THR A 187 1.07 3.99 14.49
CA THR A 187 0.56 2.81 15.24
C THR A 187 -0.77 3.07 15.95
N ALA A 188 -1.42 4.22 15.67
CA ALA A 188 -2.69 4.55 16.33
C ALA A 188 -3.84 3.59 15.97
N ASP A 189 -3.79 2.98 14.77
CA ASP A 189 -4.79 2.00 14.33
C ASP A 189 -4.45 0.55 14.75
N THR A 190 -3.30 0.33 15.41
CA THR A 190 -2.88 -0.96 15.99
C THR A 190 -2.71 -0.86 17.50
N GLN A 191 -3.84 -0.68 18.21
CA GLN A 191 -3.84 -0.31 19.63
C GLN A 191 -3.53 -1.46 20.59
N SER A 192 -3.68 -2.72 20.18
CA SER A 192 -3.39 -3.86 21.05
C SER A 192 -1.99 -4.43 20.82
N THR A 193 -1.43 -5.03 21.86
CA THR A 193 -0.15 -5.76 21.77
C THR A 193 -0.23 -6.90 20.75
N GLU A 194 -1.40 -7.56 20.67
CA GLU A 194 -1.67 -8.66 19.74
C GLU A 194 -1.66 -8.18 18.29
N SER A 195 -2.32 -7.06 17.98
CA SER A 195 -2.34 -6.50 16.62
C SER A 195 -0.95 -6.08 16.14
N ARG A 196 -0.15 -5.46 17.02
CA ARG A 196 1.24 -5.11 16.70
C ARG A 196 2.16 -6.34 16.63
N ALA A 197 1.87 -7.40 17.41
CA ALA A 197 2.58 -8.68 17.29
C ALA A 197 2.28 -9.38 15.96
N ALA A 198 1.01 -9.39 15.52
CA ALA A 198 0.62 -9.90 14.20
C ALA A 198 1.34 -9.11 13.08
N TRP A 199 1.40 -7.79 13.19
CA TRP A 199 2.15 -6.97 12.23
C TRP A 199 3.64 -7.34 12.18
N ARG A 200 4.32 -7.47 13.32
CA ARG A 200 5.73 -7.90 13.36
C ARG A 200 5.93 -9.31 12.76
N HIS A 201 4.97 -10.20 12.95
CA HIS A 201 5.00 -11.54 12.33
C HIS A 201 4.95 -11.45 10.81
N ILE A 202 4.05 -10.65 10.26
CA ILE A 202 3.92 -10.41 8.81
C ILE A 202 5.22 -9.79 8.23
N LEU A 203 5.83 -8.83 8.94
CA LEU A 203 7.13 -8.28 8.54
C LEU A 203 8.24 -9.34 8.49
N THR A 204 8.24 -10.28 9.42
CA THR A 204 9.18 -11.41 9.42
C THR A 204 8.93 -12.34 8.22
N GLU A 205 7.66 -12.56 7.84
CA GLU A 205 7.32 -13.27 6.60
C GLU A 205 7.86 -12.55 5.36
N MET A 206 7.66 -11.22 5.27
CA MET A 206 8.20 -10.41 4.17
C MET A 206 9.72 -10.53 4.04
N GLN A 207 10.47 -10.55 5.16
CA GLN A 207 11.93 -10.81 5.13
C GLN A 207 12.25 -12.16 4.49
N GLY A 208 11.45 -13.19 4.80
CA GLY A 208 11.60 -14.54 4.25
C GLY A 208 11.40 -14.62 2.73
N LEU A 209 10.63 -13.71 2.12
CA LEU A 209 10.42 -13.64 0.68
C LEU A 209 11.67 -13.21 -0.10
N LYS A 210 12.64 -12.54 0.55
CA LYS A 210 13.87 -12.02 -0.07
C LYS A 210 13.58 -11.20 -1.32
N ALA A 211 12.55 -10.33 -1.24
CA ALA A 211 12.13 -9.48 -2.34
C ALA A 211 13.27 -8.60 -2.84
N ARG A 212 13.42 -8.50 -4.16
CA ARG A 212 14.41 -7.60 -4.78
C ARG A 212 14.04 -6.14 -4.65
N ASN A 213 12.75 -5.86 -4.69
CA ASN A 213 12.21 -4.51 -4.54
C ASN A 213 11.13 -4.52 -3.46
N VAL A 214 11.16 -3.48 -2.62
CA VAL A 214 10.13 -3.23 -1.62
C VAL A 214 9.72 -1.77 -1.76
N ILE A 215 8.42 -1.54 -1.92
CA ILE A 215 7.85 -0.20 -2.03
C ILE A 215 7.02 0.04 -0.76
N PRO A 216 7.51 0.87 0.19
CA PRO A 216 6.73 1.21 1.37
C PRO A 216 5.48 2.00 1.02
N GLY A 217 4.41 1.84 1.79
CA GLY A 217 3.23 2.70 1.65
C GLY A 217 3.53 4.14 2.05
N HIS A 218 4.42 4.33 3.04
CA HIS A 218 4.86 5.65 3.44
C HIS A 218 6.39 5.73 3.47
N TYR A 219 6.96 6.70 2.78
CA TYR A 219 8.39 6.97 2.94
C TYR A 219 8.72 8.42 2.58
N LEU A 220 9.73 8.96 3.27
CA LEU A 220 10.29 10.27 2.98
C LEU A 220 11.76 10.13 2.59
N GLY A 221 12.17 10.90 1.59
CA GLY A 221 13.51 10.81 1.02
C GLY A 221 13.63 9.76 -0.09
N ALA A 222 14.83 9.20 -0.26
CA ALA A 222 15.07 8.15 -1.24
C ALA A 222 14.32 6.87 -0.88
N ARG A 223 13.73 6.23 -1.89
CA ARG A 223 13.12 4.91 -1.69
C ARG A 223 14.17 3.92 -1.20
N PRO A 224 13.92 3.21 -0.08
CA PRO A 224 14.88 2.26 0.47
C PRO A 224 15.17 1.11 -0.51
N ALA A 225 16.40 0.61 -0.50
CA ALA A 225 16.79 -0.51 -1.35
C ALA A 225 16.46 -1.86 -0.71
N GLY A 226 16.15 -2.85 -1.53
CA GLY A 226 15.93 -4.23 -1.09
C GLY A 226 14.92 -4.33 0.05
N SER A 227 15.28 -5.00 1.16
CA SER A 227 14.44 -5.21 2.35
C SER A 227 14.52 -4.10 3.40
N GLN A 228 15.26 -3.03 3.17
CA GLN A 228 15.54 -2.00 4.19
C GLN A 228 14.28 -1.43 4.85
N ALA A 229 13.18 -1.25 4.10
CA ALA A 229 11.92 -0.78 4.68
C ALA A 229 11.28 -1.81 5.63
N VAL A 230 11.41 -3.09 5.32
CA VAL A 230 10.91 -4.18 6.18
C VAL A 230 11.71 -4.20 7.48
N ASP A 231 13.04 -4.16 7.37
CA ASP A 231 13.95 -4.19 8.52
C ASP A 231 13.77 -2.96 9.41
N PHE A 232 13.61 -1.78 8.79
CA PHE A 232 13.32 -0.54 9.48
C PHE A 232 12.01 -0.62 10.27
N THR A 233 10.90 -0.98 9.60
CA THR A 233 9.58 -0.99 10.24
C THR A 233 9.54 -2.02 11.39
N LEU A 234 10.14 -3.20 11.18
CA LEU A 234 10.23 -4.22 12.23
C LEU A 234 11.01 -3.72 13.45
N SER A 235 12.17 -3.11 13.23
CA SER A 235 13.02 -2.57 14.29
C SER A 235 12.33 -1.42 15.04
N TYR A 236 11.63 -0.54 14.31
CA TYR A 236 10.86 0.54 14.90
C TYR A 236 9.74 0.01 15.82
N LEU A 237 8.94 -0.96 15.34
CA LEU A 237 7.88 -1.58 16.14
C LEU A 237 8.43 -2.29 17.38
N GLN A 238 9.57 -2.94 17.29
CA GLN A 238 10.24 -3.55 18.45
C GLN A 238 10.65 -2.49 19.47
N SER A 239 11.21 -1.36 19.01
CA SER A 239 11.55 -0.22 19.87
C SER A 239 10.31 0.36 20.54
N PHE A 240 9.24 0.59 19.78
CA PHE A 240 7.99 1.15 20.28
C PHE A 240 7.34 0.25 21.34
N GLU A 241 7.25 -1.07 21.10
CA GLU A 241 6.78 -2.04 22.11
C GLU A 241 7.62 -2.01 23.40
N LYS A 242 8.95 -1.93 23.26
CA LYS A 242 9.83 -1.83 24.39
C LYS A 242 9.51 -0.58 25.24
N MET A 243 9.36 0.59 24.60
CA MET A 243 9.04 1.83 25.31
C MET A 243 7.66 1.78 25.98
N LEU A 244 6.64 1.23 25.29
CA LEU A 244 5.31 1.02 25.89
C LEU A 244 5.33 0.06 27.09
N SER A 245 6.25 -0.91 27.12
CA SER A 245 6.40 -1.81 28.28
C SER A 245 7.08 -1.13 29.48
N GLN A 246 7.90 -0.13 29.24
CA GLN A 246 8.68 0.58 30.27
C GLN A 246 7.96 1.80 30.83
N HIS A 247 7.11 2.46 30.03
CA HIS A 247 6.47 3.73 30.37
C HIS A 247 4.93 3.61 30.35
N LYS A 248 4.29 4.40 31.21
CA LYS A 248 2.82 4.50 31.27
C LYS A 248 2.29 5.79 30.65
N LYS A 249 3.17 6.77 30.43
CA LYS A 249 2.82 8.07 29.88
C LYS A 249 3.39 8.23 28.47
N SER A 250 2.60 8.90 27.64
CA SER A 250 2.98 9.12 26.24
C SER A 250 4.23 9.98 26.09
N ASP A 251 4.40 11.00 26.95
CA ASP A 251 5.56 11.89 26.91
C ASP A 251 6.90 11.16 27.13
N GLU A 252 6.93 10.16 28.02
CA GLU A 252 8.10 9.32 28.26
C GLU A 252 8.38 8.40 27.03
N VAL A 253 7.34 7.79 26.45
CA VAL A 253 7.46 6.99 25.23
C VAL A 253 7.98 7.83 24.06
N ILE A 254 7.44 9.05 23.88
CA ILE A 254 7.84 9.96 22.81
C ILE A 254 9.31 10.35 22.98
N ALA A 255 9.72 10.76 24.21
CA ALA A 255 11.09 11.17 24.49
C ALA A 255 12.11 10.07 24.15
N ASP A 256 11.86 8.84 24.57
CA ASP A 256 12.76 7.72 24.33
C ASP A 256 12.77 7.29 22.85
N MET A 257 11.61 7.34 22.17
CA MET A 257 11.54 7.06 20.73
C MET A 257 12.26 8.14 19.92
N MET A 258 12.12 9.42 20.26
CA MET A 258 12.86 10.52 19.61
C MET A 258 14.37 10.39 19.83
N GLN A 259 14.80 9.92 21.02
CA GLN A 259 16.21 9.65 21.28
C GLN A 259 16.73 8.45 20.48
N ALA A 260 15.94 7.38 20.36
CA ALA A 260 16.32 6.18 19.62
C ALA A 260 16.32 6.39 18.09
N TRP A 261 15.47 7.30 17.60
CA TRP A 261 15.23 7.56 16.18
C TRP A 261 15.24 9.06 15.86
N PRO A 262 16.37 9.79 16.09
CA PRO A 262 16.43 11.26 16.06
C PRO A 262 16.22 11.88 14.68
N ASP A 263 16.49 11.12 13.61
CA ASP A 263 16.48 11.62 12.22
C ASP A 263 15.18 11.36 11.49
N LEU A 264 14.17 10.77 12.16
CA LEU A 264 12.89 10.49 11.53
C LEU A 264 12.01 11.73 11.46
N ALA A 265 11.35 11.91 10.31
CA ALA A 265 10.32 12.92 10.13
C ALA A 265 8.97 12.48 10.73
N GLU A 266 7.95 13.33 10.61
CA GLU A 266 6.58 13.08 11.09
C GLU A 266 6.48 12.81 12.60
N PRO A 267 7.04 13.68 13.48
CA PRO A 267 6.93 13.49 14.93
C PRO A 267 5.48 13.46 15.42
N GLY A 268 4.55 14.13 14.72
CA GLY A 268 3.12 14.07 15.01
C GLY A 268 2.52 12.67 14.92
N SER A 269 3.04 11.82 14.03
CA SER A 269 2.64 10.41 13.93
C SER A 269 3.04 9.64 15.20
N LEU A 270 4.23 9.88 15.73
CA LEU A 270 4.69 9.30 17.00
C LEU A 270 3.86 9.83 18.18
N GLU A 271 3.66 11.15 18.25
CA GLU A 271 2.92 11.78 19.35
C GLU A 271 1.50 11.23 19.47
N LEU A 272 0.76 11.14 18.36
CA LEU A 272 -0.60 10.62 18.35
C LEU A 272 -0.59 9.12 18.67
N SER A 273 0.29 8.36 18.04
CA SER A 273 0.44 6.92 18.28
C SER A 273 0.76 6.60 19.75
N ALA A 274 1.65 7.37 20.38
CA ALA A 274 1.99 7.17 21.78
C ALA A 274 0.79 7.47 22.70
N LYS A 275 0.09 8.60 22.51
CA LYS A 275 -1.10 8.96 23.28
C LYS A 275 -2.20 7.92 23.20
N VAL A 276 -2.44 7.39 22.00
CA VAL A 276 -3.46 6.35 21.78
C VAL A 276 -3.05 5.03 22.45
N ASN A 277 -1.79 4.62 22.29
CA ASN A 277 -1.32 3.33 22.79
C ASN A 277 -1.07 3.32 24.32
N THR A 278 -0.90 4.48 24.96
CA THR A 278 -0.88 4.62 26.44
C THR A 278 -2.29 4.80 27.05
N GLY A 279 -3.33 4.95 26.21
CA GLY A 279 -4.70 5.16 26.66
C GLY A 279 -5.04 6.60 27.03
N GLU A 280 -4.14 7.55 26.77
CA GLU A 280 -4.37 8.97 27.05
C GLU A 280 -5.30 9.64 26.02
N MET A 281 -5.46 9.01 24.86
CA MET A 281 -6.33 9.48 23.76
C MET A 281 -7.14 8.33 23.17
N LYS A 282 -8.38 8.61 22.83
CA LYS A 282 -9.23 7.71 22.01
C LYS A 282 -9.08 8.08 20.53
N TRP A 283 -8.93 7.08 19.74
CA TRP A 283 -8.77 7.22 18.30
C TRP A 283 -9.81 6.38 17.54
#